data_e9b19118f5bfc01e13339f4e9cc981b8
#
_entry.id   e9b19118f5bfc01e13339f4e9cc981b8
#
_cell.length_a   1.000
_cell.length_b   1.000
_cell.length_c   1.000
_cell.angle_alpha   90.00
_cell.angle_beta   90.00
_cell.angle_gamma   90.00
#
_symmetry.space_group_name_H-M   'P 1'
#
loop_
_entity.id
_entity.type
_entity.pdbx_description
1 polymer ?
#
loop_
_entity_poly.entity_id
_entity_poly.type
_entity_poly.pdbx_seq_one_letter_code
_entity_poly.pdbx_strand_id
1 'polypeptide(L)'
;MKKIAIFGGTFDPIHLAHIKLAETALEELGLDKLVFMPNTVSPFKLDAKISSAKHRCKMIELSIQHNIRLDMTRYEIDKQGISYTYDALKDLSAQYDAHLYFVLGYDSLVAIDTWYKGTEILKEFSLITAVRPGIDNQLGEQKICEYRTVYGADIQLLNMPPFDCSSSRIRELCKKGKSLSGLVADTVEEYIISNGLYKD
;
A
#
# COMPACT_ATOMS: atom_id res chain seq x y z
N MET A 1 18.81 -1.67 15.28
CA MET A 1 17.33 -1.79 15.36
C MET A 1 16.84 -2.19 13.98
N LYS A 2 15.92 -3.16 13.88
CA LYS A 2 15.37 -3.59 12.60
C LYS A 2 14.56 -2.46 11.94
N LYS A 3 14.61 -2.40 10.62
CA LYS A 3 13.84 -1.46 9.80
C LYS A 3 12.75 -2.24 9.07
N ILE A 4 11.51 -2.02 9.44
CA ILE A 4 10.37 -2.73 8.85
C ILE A 4 9.42 -1.70 8.24
N ALA A 5 8.96 -1.96 7.02
CA ALA A 5 7.94 -1.14 6.38
C ALA A 5 6.57 -1.83 6.43
N ILE A 6 5.53 -1.07 6.74
CA ILE A 6 4.12 -1.49 6.63
C ILE A 6 3.55 -0.83 5.39
N PHE A 7 3.06 -1.61 4.44
CA PHE A 7 2.42 -1.11 3.23
C PHE A 7 0.91 -1.26 3.34
N GLY A 8 0.25 -0.17 3.72
CA GLY A 8 -1.21 -0.12 3.84
C GLY A 8 -1.90 0.05 2.49
N GLY A 9 -2.97 -0.70 2.25
CA GLY A 9 -3.72 -0.56 1.01
C GLY A 9 -4.93 -1.47 0.90
N THR A 10 -5.79 -1.19 -0.09
CA THR A 10 -6.95 -2.06 -0.38
C THR A 10 -6.52 -3.33 -1.11
N PHE A 11 -5.55 -3.24 -2.03
CA PHE A 11 -5.02 -4.34 -2.85
C PHE A 11 -6.14 -5.16 -3.54
N ASP A 12 -6.96 -4.48 -4.33
CA ASP A 12 -8.13 -5.06 -5.00
C ASP A 12 -8.11 -4.91 -6.55
N PRO A 13 -7.21 -5.65 -7.23
CA PRO A 13 -6.16 -6.55 -6.71
C PRO A 13 -4.83 -5.84 -6.41
N ILE A 14 -3.92 -6.55 -5.74
CA ILE A 14 -2.49 -6.24 -5.74
C ILE A 14 -1.95 -6.35 -7.16
N HIS A 15 -0.96 -5.54 -7.51
CA HIS A 15 -0.40 -5.50 -8.85
C HIS A 15 1.10 -5.20 -8.86
N LEU A 16 1.75 -5.37 -10.02
CA LEU A 16 3.21 -5.27 -10.13
C LEU A 16 3.76 -3.90 -9.72
N ALA A 17 3.00 -2.81 -9.85
CA ALA A 17 3.46 -1.51 -9.33
C ALA A 17 3.57 -1.50 -7.80
N HIS A 18 2.69 -2.21 -7.07
CA HIS A 18 2.83 -2.37 -5.62
C HIS A 18 4.08 -3.18 -5.26
N ILE A 19 4.32 -4.28 -5.97
CA ILE A 19 5.49 -5.14 -5.74
C ILE A 19 6.78 -4.36 -6.05
N LYS A 20 6.82 -3.65 -7.18
CA LYS A 20 7.98 -2.85 -7.56
C LYS A 20 8.29 -1.76 -6.53
N LEU A 21 7.26 -1.07 -6.03
CA LEU A 21 7.43 -0.08 -4.97
C LEU A 21 8.00 -0.72 -3.69
N ALA A 22 7.48 -1.88 -3.30
CA ALA A 22 7.94 -2.61 -2.13
C ALA A 22 9.41 -3.03 -2.27
N GLU A 23 9.80 -3.58 -3.41
CA GLU A 23 11.18 -3.99 -3.69
C GLU A 23 12.14 -2.80 -3.75
N THR A 24 11.73 -1.70 -4.40
CA THR A 24 12.54 -0.47 -4.43
C THR A 24 12.74 0.08 -3.02
N ALA A 25 11.71 0.09 -2.17
CA ALA A 25 11.82 0.53 -0.79
C ALA A 25 12.79 -0.36 0.03
N LEU A 26 12.71 -1.69 -0.15
CA LEU A 26 13.62 -2.64 0.49
C LEU A 26 15.07 -2.38 0.14
N GLU A 27 15.35 -2.06 -1.12
CA GLU A 27 16.71 -1.87 -1.64
C GLU A 27 17.28 -0.49 -1.32
N GLU A 28 16.55 0.59 -1.66
CA GLU A 28 17.05 1.95 -1.52
C GLU A 28 17.18 2.40 -0.05
N LEU A 29 16.27 1.93 0.83
CA LEU A 29 16.29 2.32 2.25
C LEU A 29 16.94 1.29 3.17
N GLY A 30 17.39 0.16 2.61
CA GLY A 30 18.01 -0.93 3.37
C GLY A 30 17.06 -1.49 4.44
N LEU A 31 15.79 -1.72 4.06
CA LEU A 31 14.80 -2.30 4.96
C LEU A 31 15.03 -3.80 5.12
N ASP A 32 14.86 -4.30 6.33
CA ASP A 32 14.97 -5.74 6.62
C ASP A 32 13.75 -6.50 6.08
N LYS A 33 12.55 -5.89 6.16
CA LYS A 33 11.30 -6.51 5.74
C LYS A 33 10.27 -5.45 5.33
N LEU A 34 9.38 -5.81 4.40
CA LEU A 34 8.16 -5.05 4.10
C LEU A 34 6.95 -5.95 4.25
N VAL A 35 5.95 -5.46 4.97
CA VAL A 35 4.73 -6.20 5.33
C VAL A 35 3.52 -5.51 4.71
N PHE A 36 2.85 -6.18 3.77
CA PHE A 36 1.58 -5.71 3.22
C PHE A 36 0.48 -5.81 4.27
N MET A 37 -0.29 -4.75 4.43
CA MET A 37 -1.42 -4.68 5.36
C MET A 37 -2.70 -4.31 4.59
N PRO A 38 -3.45 -5.33 4.11
CA PRO A 38 -4.73 -5.08 3.46
C PRO A 38 -5.76 -4.55 4.47
N ASN A 39 -6.43 -3.45 4.12
CA ASN A 39 -7.48 -2.87 4.96
C ASN A 39 -8.80 -3.66 4.89
N THR A 40 -9.64 -3.54 5.91
CA THR A 40 -10.99 -4.13 5.92
C THR A 40 -11.93 -3.44 4.95
N VAL A 41 -12.19 -2.17 5.19
CA VAL A 41 -12.94 -1.26 4.32
C VAL A 41 -12.35 0.12 4.55
N SER A 42 -11.90 0.78 3.47
CA SER A 42 -11.52 2.18 3.61
C SER A 42 -12.78 3.00 3.94
N PRO A 43 -12.78 3.81 5.00
CA PRO A 43 -13.90 4.70 5.29
C PRO A 43 -14.24 5.66 4.13
N PHE A 44 -13.31 5.83 3.19
CA PHE A 44 -13.48 6.63 1.97
C PHE A 44 -14.05 5.84 0.77
N LYS A 45 -14.36 4.53 0.92
CA LYS A 45 -14.82 3.63 -0.18
C LYS A 45 -16.01 2.77 0.21
N LEU A 46 -16.90 3.27 1.06
CA LEU A 46 -18.07 2.53 1.55
C LEU A 46 -19.01 2.04 0.45
N ASP A 47 -19.07 2.72 -0.69
CA ASP A 47 -19.94 2.38 -1.83
C ASP A 47 -19.24 1.54 -2.92
N ALA A 48 -17.95 1.23 -2.77
CA ALA A 48 -17.22 0.45 -3.76
C ALA A 48 -17.42 -1.06 -3.54
N LYS A 49 -17.79 -1.78 -4.60
CA LYS A 49 -17.85 -3.25 -4.62
C LYS A 49 -16.41 -3.80 -4.54
N ILE A 50 -15.90 -3.98 -3.30
CA ILE A 50 -14.54 -4.48 -3.03
C ILE A 50 -14.60 -5.99 -2.86
N SER A 51 -13.62 -6.70 -3.43
CA SER A 51 -13.48 -8.15 -3.26
C SER A 51 -13.29 -8.52 -1.79
N SER A 52 -13.78 -9.70 -1.40
CA SER A 52 -13.66 -10.14 -0.01
C SER A 52 -12.21 -10.11 0.47
N ALA A 53 -12.02 -9.87 1.76
CA ALA A 53 -10.71 -9.89 2.38
C ALA A 53 -9.95 -11.19 2.09
N LYS A 54 -10.67 -12.33 2.02
CA LYS A 54 -10.10 -13.65 1.66
C LYS A 54 -9.42 -13.62 0.28
N HIS A 55 -10.09 -13.08 -0.74
CA HIS A 55 -9.53 -12.99 -2.09
C HIS A 55 -8.33 -12.04 -2.14
N ARG A 56 -8.43 -10.89 -1.51
CA ARG A 56 -7.35 -9.89 -1.50
C ARG A 56 -6.09 -10.40 -0.80
N CYS A 57 -6.23 -11.02 0.38
CA CYS A 57 -5.11 -11.68 1.06
C CYS A 57 -4.49 -12.76 0.21
N LYS A 58 -5.30 -13.62 -0.44
CA LYS A 58 -4.77 -14.68 -1.28
C LYS A 58 -3.97 -14.16 -2.47
N MET A 59 -4.43 -13.07 -3.10
CA MET A 59 -3.69 -12.43 -4.19
C MET A 59 -2.37 -11.81 -3.71
N ILE A 60 -2.33 -11.25 -2.49
CA ILE A 60 -1.08 -10.76 -1.89
C ILE A 60 -0.11 -11.92 -1.67
N GLU A 61 -0.55 -13.00 -1.00
CA GLU A 61 0.27 -14.20 -0.76
C GLU A 61 0.90 -14.72 -2.06
N LEU A 62 0.10 -14.86 -3.13
CA LEU A 62 0.56 -15.31 -4.44
C LEU A 62 1.60 -14.37 -5.07
N SER A 63 1.47 -13.06 -4.82
CA SER A 63 2.38 -12.06 -5.37
C SER A 63 3.74 -12.03 -4.68
N ILE A 64 3.79 -12.36 -3.38
CA ILE A 64 5.00 -12.20 -2.55
C ILE A 64 5.73 -13.51 -2.26
N GLN A 65 5.19 -14.66 -2.63
CA GLN A 65 5.67 -16.00 -2.23
C GLN A 65 7.15 -16.30 -2.56
N HIS A 66 7.74 -15.57 -3.50
CA HIS A 66 9.12 -15.77 -3.95
C HIS A 66 10.12 -14.79 -3.34
N ASN A 67 9.68 -13.85 -2.51
CA ASN A 67 10.56 -12.88 -1.88
C ASN A 67 10.45 -12.95 -0.35
N ILE A 68 11.44 -13.55 0.30
CA ILE A 68 11.48 -13.79 1.75
C ILE A 68 11.44 -12.49 2.58
N ARG A 69 11.79 -11.34 2.00
CA ARG A 69 11.71 -10.05 2.67
C ARG A 69 10.32 -9.40 2.57
N LEU A 70 9.41 -9.98 1.78
CA LEU A 70 8.01 -9.54 1.70
C LEU A 70 7.14 -10.45 2.56
N ASP A 71 6.21 -9.85 3.28
CA ASP A 71 5.27 -10.55 4.14
C ASP A 71 3.89 -9.88 4.10
N MET A 72 2.91 -10.45 4.76
CA MET A 72 1.58 -9.88 4.90
C MET A 72 1.09 -10.01 6.34
N THR A 73 0.44 -8.97 6.85
CA THR A 73 -0.31 -9.04 8.11
C THR A 73 -1.80 -8.89 7.86
N ARG A 74 -2.60 -9.62 8.61
CA ARG A 74 -4.06 -9.51 8.61
C ARG A 74 -4.58 -8.58 9.71
N TYR A 75 -3.69 -7.77 10.31
CA TYR A 75 -4.00 -6.96 11.47
C TYR A 75 -5.33 -6.20 11.34
N GLU A 76 -5.52 -5.44 10.27
CA GLU A 76 -6.77 -4.69 10.08
C GLU A 76 -7.98 -5.58 9.74
N ILE A 77 -7.77 -6.70 9.05
CA ILE A 77 -8.83 -7.64 8.68
C ILE A 77 -9.37 -8.38 9.89
N ASP A 78 -8.49 -8.79 10.81
CA ASP A 78 -8.85 -9.58 11.97
C ASP A 78 -9.28 -8.71 13.16
N LYS A 79 -9.01 -7.40 13.10
CA LYS A 79 -9.48 -6.43 14.10
C LYS A 79 -11.00 -6.21 13.95
N GLN A 80 -11.72 -6.42 15.04
CA GLN A 80 -13.15 -6.10 15.08
C GLN A 80 -13.37 -4.57 15.15
N GLY A 81 -14.26 -4.05 14.31
CA GLY A 81 -14.62 -2.62 14.28
C GLY A 81 -13.75 -1.79 13.32
N ILE A 82 -13.74 -0.48 13.55
CA ILE A 82 -12.99 0.47 12.71
C ILE A 82 -11.51 0.37 13.06
N SER A 83 -10.66 0.17 12.05
CA SER A 83 -9.21 0.24 12.18
C SER A 83 -8.72 1.58 11.66
N TYR A 84 -7.93 2.26 12.47
CA TYR A 84 -7.24 3.48 12.07
C TYR A 84 -5.75 3.21 11.88
N THR A 85 -5.16 3.81 10.86
CA THR A 85 -3.74 3.63 10.51
C THR A 85 -2.81 3.95 11.69
N TYR A 86 -3.07 5.03 12.42
CA TYR A 86 -2.25 5.38 13.60
C TYR A 86 -2.21 4.25 14.62
N ASP A 87 -3.37 3.72 15.01
CA ASP A 87 -3.46 2.67 16.02
C ASP A 87 -2.79 1.38 15.52
N ALA A 88 -2.99 1.04 14.24
CA ALA A 88 -2.33 -0.12 13.62
C ALA A 88 -0.79 0.00 13.64
N LEU A 89 -0.26 1.17 13.29
CA LEU A 89 1.19 1.41 13.32
C LEU A 89 1.77 1.36 14.74
N LYS A 90 1.05 1.87 15.74
CA LYS A 90 1.47 1.79 17.16
C LYS A 90 1.54 0.35 17.64
N ASP A 91 0.50 -0.43 17.40
CA ASP A 91 0.42 -1.83 17.81
C ASP A 91 1.50 -2.67 17.10
N LEU A 92 1.68 -2.48 15.80
CA LEU A 92 2.71 -3.19 15.03
C LEU A 92 4.13 -2.76 15.41
N SER A 93 4.35 -1.49 15.74
CA SER A 93 5.65 -1.02 16.25
C SER A 93 6.04 -1.75 17.54
N ALA A 94 5.11 -1.89 18.46
CA ALA A 94 5.32 -2.65 19.70
C ALA A 94 5.55 -4.15 19.42
N GLN A 95 4.78 -4.73 18.48
CA GLN A 95 4.87 -6.16 18.14
C GLN A 95 6.21 -6.53 17.48
N TYR A 96 6.72 -5.69 16.57
CA TYR A 96 7.95 -5.98 15.82
C TYR A 96 9.23 -5.55 16.54
N ASP A 97 9.14 -4.75 17.59
CA ASP A 97 10.30 -4.11 18.25
C ASP A 97 11.26 -3.50 17.22
N ALA A 98 10.72 -2.67 16.33
CA ALA A 98 11.40 -2.15 15.17
C ALA A 98 11.06 -0.67 14.92
N HIS A 99 11.96 0.03 14.23
CA HIS A 99 11.60 1.31 13.62
C HIS A 99 10.69 1.05 12.42
N LEU A 100 9.45 1.56 12.47
CA LEU A 100 8.48 1.37 11.41
C LEU A 100 8.51 2.50 10.39
N TYR A 101 8.50 2.08 9.15
CA TYR A 101 8.19 2.91 7.99
C TYR A 101 6.77 2.61 7.52
N PHE A 102 6.02 3.62 7.10
CA PHE A 102 4.69 3.45 6.53
C PHE A 102 4.70 3.80 5.05
N VAL A 103 4.41 2.82 4.20
CA VAL A 103 4.32 2.98 2.74
C VAL A 103 2.88 3.29 2.37
N LEU A 104 2.69 4.39 1.64
CA LEU A 104 1.37 4.82 1.19
C LEU A 104 1.46 5.47 -0.20
N GLY A 105 0.32 5.52 -0.90
CA GLY A 105 0.23 6.23 -2.17
C GLY A 105 0.41 7.74 -2.00
N TYR A 106 0.92 8.40 -3.04
CA TYR A 106 1.18 9.85 -3.03
C TYR A 106 -0.07 10.68 -2.69
N ASP A 107 -1.23 10.34 -3.27
CA ASP A 107 -2.50 11.02 -2.97
C ASP A 107 -2.89 10.87 -1.49
N SER A 108 -2.61 9.71 -0.90
CA SER A 108 -2.85 9.43 0.51
C SER A 108 -1.91 10.24 1.42
N LEU A 109 -0.65 10.40 1.01
CA LEU A 109 0.31 11.24 1.73
C LEU A 109 -0.14 12.71 1.74
N VAL A 110 -0.57 13.23 0.60
CA VAL A 110 -1.04 14.63 0.50
C VAL A 110 -2.25 14.91 1.41
N ALA A 111 -3.08 13.90 1.68
CA ALA A 111 -4.26 14.01 2.51
C ALA A 111 -4.09 13.47 3.95
N ILE A 112 -2.89 13.08 4.35
CA ILE A 112 -2.66 12.35 5.63
C ILE A 112 -3.00 13.20 6.85
N ASP A 113 -2.84 14.52 6.78
CA ASP A 113 -3.21 15.46 7.83
C ASP A 113 -4.71 15.48 8.16
N THR A 114 -5.55 15.00 7.23
CA THR A 114 -7.01 14.83 7.43
C THR A 114 -7.40 13.49 8.08
N TRP A 115 -6.45 12.58 8.24
CA TRP A 115 -6.71 11.27 8.82
C TRP A 115 -6.81 11.35 10.35
N TYR A 116 -7.48 10.34 10.94
CA TYR A 116 -7.47 10.20 12.39
C TYR A 116 -6.02 10.13 12.90
N LYS A 117 -5.65 11.08 13.74
CA LYS A 117 -4.28 11.28 14.23
C LYS A 117 -3.22 11.35 13.11
N GLY A 118 -3.57 11.97 11.99
CA GLY A 118 -2.65 12.06 10.84
C GLY A 118 -1.39 12.88 11.17
N THR A 119 -1.52 13.92 11.98
CA THR A 119 -0.38 14.73 12.43
C THR A 119 0.54 13.97 13.39
N GLU A 120 0.01 13.05 14.17
CA GLU A 120 0.80 12.13 15.00
C GLU A 120 1.54 11.09 14.13
N ILE A 121 0.92 10.59 13.06
CA ILE A 121 1.61 9.73 12.09
C ILE A 121 2.81 10.46 11.50
N LEU A 122 2.63 11.72 11.08
CA LEU A 122 3.71 12.55 10.52
C LEU A 122 4.88 12.77 11.49
N LYS A 123 4.62 12.80 12.81
CA LYS A 123 5.63 13.04 13.84
C LYS A 123 6.35 11.79 14.32
N GLU A 124 5.65 10.65 14.33
CA GLU A 124 6.11 9.45 15.03
C GLU A 124 6.65 8.36 14.09
N PHE A 125 6.30 8.41 12.80
CA PHE A 125 6.67 7.36 11.85
C PHE A 125 7.40 7.94 10.63
N SER A 126 8.31 7.15 10.07
CA SER A 126 8.90 7.46 8.76
C SER A 126 7.94 7.05 7.64
N LEU A 127 7.72 7.95 6.67
CA LEU A 127 6.78 7.72 5.58
C LEU A 127 7.54 7.43 4.28
N ILE A 128 7.02 6.53 3.48
CA ILE A 128 7.57 6.18 2.16
C ILE A 128 6.46 6.35 1.11
N THR A 129 6.74 7.09 0.07
CA THR A 129 5.87 7.17 -1.10
C THR A 129 6.67 7.23 -2.39
N ALA A 130 6.02 6.93 -3.51
CA ALA A 130 6.62 7.10 -4.83
C ALA A 130 5.96 8.28 -5.56
N VAL A 131 6.80 9.10 -6.17
CA VAL A 131 6.34 10.16 -7.08
C VAL A 131 6.07 9.53 -8.45
N ARG A 132 4.90 9.82 -9.03
CA ARG A 132 4.59 9.41 -10.39
C ARG A 132 5.13 10.45 -11.38
N PRO A 133 6.05 10.08 -12.28
CA PRO A 133 6.54 11.03 -13.29
C PRO A 133 5.40 11.53 -14.19
N GLY A 134 5.42 12.83 -14.51
CA GLY A 134 4.49 13.43 -15.48
C GLY A 134 3.16 13.91 -14.91
N ILE A 135 2.92 13.82 -13.60
CA ILE A 135 1.80 14.47 -12.93
C ILE A 135 2.30 15.82 -12.37
N ASP A 136 1.50 16.88 -12.51
CA ASP A 136 1.78 18.13 -11.80
C ASP A 136 1.67 17.89 -10.29
N ASN A 137 2.82 17.81 -9.65
CA ASN A 137 2.94 17.48 -8.24
C ASN A 137 3.08 18.72 -7.34
N GLN A 138 2.86 19.92 -7.86
CA GLN A 138 3.15 21.19 -7.18
C GLN A 138 2.47 21.27 -5.80
N LEU A 139 1.18 20.89 -5.73
CA LEU A 139 0.44 20.85 -4.47
C LEU A 139 1.03 19.82 -3.48
N GLY A 140 1.41 18.66 -3.98
CA GLY A 140 1.99 17.61 -3.15
C GLY A 140 3.38 17.96 -2.64
N GLU A 141 4.21 18.62 -3.47
CA GLU A 141 5.52 19.12 -3.05
C GLU A 141 5.39 20.19 -1.96
N GLN A 142 4.42 21.11 -2.09
CA GLN A 142 4.09 22.09 -1.06
C GLN A 142 3.67 21.42 0.26
N LYS A 143 2.80 20.41 0.19
CA LYS A 143 2.35 19.65 1.37
C LYS A 143 3.49 18.89 2.04
N ILE A 144 4.37 18.26 1.28
CA ILE A 144 5.55 17.56 1.81
C ILE A 144 6.50 18.55 2.50
N CYS A 145 6.73 19.72 1.90
CA CYS A 145 7.51 20.78 2.50
C CYS A 145 6.89 21.27 3.82
N GLU A 146 5.58 21.50 3.83
CA GLU A 146 4.82 21.85 5.02
C GLU A 146 4.98 20.78 6.12
N TYR A 147 4.78 19.50 5.79
CA TYR A 147 4.87 18.40 6.75
C TYR A 147 6.27 18.27 7.36
N ARG A 148 7.31 18.44 6.55
CA ARG A 148 8.69 18.46 7.03
C ARG A 148 8.98 19.64 7.95
N THR A 149 8.48 20.83 7.60
CA THR A 149 8.75 22.06 8.34
C THR A 149 7.95 22.17 9.63
N VAL A 150 6.64 21.83 9.58
CA VAL A 150 5.71 22.02 10.70
C VAL A 150 5.74 20.85 11.68
N TYR A 151 5.84 19.62 11.16
CA TYR A 151 5.74 18.41 11.98
C TYR A 151 7.06 17.66 12.15
N GLY A 152 8.14 18.09 11.45
CA GLY A 152 9.41 17.36 11.44
C GLY A 152 9.31 16.01 10.74
N ALA A 153 8.35 15.84 9.82
CA ALA A 153 8.04 14.55 9.20
C ALA A 153 9.24 13.99 8.41
N ASP A 154 9.58 12.73 8.67
CA ASP A 154 10.54 11.97 7.87
C ASP A 154 9.80 11.33 6.69
N ILE A 155 9.97 11.89 5.49
CA ILE A 155 9.29 11.45 4.27
C ILE A 155 10.33 11.08 3.23
N GLN A 156 10.34 9.81 2.83
CA GLN A 156 11.20 9.24 1.80
C GLN A 156 10.44 9.19 0.46
N LEU A 157 10.97 9.88 -0.55
CA LEU A 157 10.41 9.90 -1.90
C LEU A 157 11.21 8.96 -2.77
N LEU A 158 10.61 7.84 -3.17
CA LEU A 158 11.26 6.89 -4.07
C LEU A 158 11.05 7.29 -5.53
N ASN A 159 12.12 7.22 -6.30
CA ASN A 159 12.11 7.46 -7.73
C ASN A 159 11.71 6.18 -8.46
N MET A 160 10.45 6.09 -8.83
CA MET A 160 9.93 4.94 -9.56
C MET A 160 9.80 5.25 -11.05
N PRO A 161 10.26 4.36 -11.94
CA PRO A 161 9.93 4.51 -13.35
C PRO A 161 8.40 4.51 -13.54
N PRO A 162 7.87 5.22 -14.54
CA PRO A 162 6.44 5.23 -14.79
C PRO A 162 5.95 3.81 -15.02
N PHE A 163 4.99 3.38 -14.20
CA PHE A 163 4.35 2.09 -14.33
C PHE A 163 2.83 2.32 -14.45
N ASP A 164 2.32 2.22 -15.68
CA ASP A 164 0.90 2.45 -15.97
C ASP A 164 0.06 1.25 -15.51
N CYS A 165 -0.08 1.10 -14.21
CA CYS A 165 -0.86 0.05 -13.60
C CYS A 165 -1.65 0.59 -12.39
N SER A 166 -2.93 0.23 -12.35
CA SER A 166 -3.78 0.51 -11.19
C SER A 166 -4.81 -0.61 -11.02
N SER A 167 -5.25 -0.82 -9.78
CA SER A 167 -6.30 -1.82 -9.50
C SER A 167 -7.58 -1.54 -10.29
N SER A 168 -7.95 -0.28 -10.48
CA SER A 168 -9.14 0.10 -11.27
C SER A 168 -9.00 -0.31 -12.74
N ARG A 169 -7.85 -0.05 -13.36
CA ARG A 169 -7.56 -0.48 -14.73
C ARG A 169 -7.60 -2.01 -14.86
N ILE A 170 -7.04 -2.73 -13.90
CA ILE A 170 -7.07 -4.20 -13.90
C ILE A 170 -8.50 -4.71 -13.84
N ARG A 171 -9.34 -4.20 -12.95
CA ARG A 171 -10.76 -4.58 -12.87
C ARG A 171 -11.52 -4.29 -14.17
N GLU A 172 -11.22 -3.17 -14.84
CA GLU A 172 -11.80 -2.85 -16.13
C GLU A 172 -11.38 -3.82 -17.23
N LEU A 173 -10.11 -4.24 -17.24
CA LEU A 173 -9.62 -5.26 -18.20
C LEU A 173 -10.29 -6.62 -17.97
N CYS A 174 -10.47 -7.02 -16.69
CA CYS A 174 -11.21 -8.24 -16.33
C CYS A 174 -12.65 -8.22 -16.86
N LYS A 175 -13.37 -7.10 -16.68
CA LYS A 175 -14.73 -6.94 -17.25
C LYS A 175 -14.77 -7.09 -18.77
N LYS A 176 -13.71 -6.68 -19.46
CA LYS A 176 -13.58 -6.79 -20.92
C LYS A 176 -12.99 -8.13 -21.38
N GLY A 177 -12.73 -9.07 -20.48
CA GLY A 177 -12.10 -10.37 -20.79
C GLY A 177 -10.70 -10.25 -21.39
N LYS A 178 -9.96 -9.17 -21.07
CA LYS A 178 -8.60 -8.94 -21.56
C LYS A 178 -7.56 -9.53 -20.62
N SER A 179 -6.39 -9.91 -21.15
CA SER A 179 -5.25 -10.39 -20.36
C SER A 179 -4.72 -9.33 -19.40
N LEU A 180 -4.24 -9.80 -18.26
CA LEU A 180 -3.59 -9.00 -17.22
C LEU A 180 -2.06 -9.18 -17.23
N SER A 181 -1.52 -9.86 -18.23
CA SER A 181 -0.08 -10.10 -18.37
C SER A 181 0.72 -8.80 -18.26
N GLY A 182 1.77 -8.81 -17.45
CA GLY A 182 2.60 -7.64 -17.18
C GLY A 182 1.97 -6.61 -16.22
N LEU A 183 0.76 -6.84 -15.70
CA LEU A 183 0.11 -5.96 -14.71
C LEU A 183 0.03 -6.60 -13.32
N VAL A 184 -0.17 -7.91 -13.26
CA VAL A 184 -0.17 -8.72 -12.03
C VAL A 184 0.79 -9.89 -12.18
N ALA A 185 1.12 -10.58 -11.10
CA ALA A 185 1.83 -11.86 -11.18
C ALA A 185 0.96 -12.90 -11.91
N ASP A 186 1.56 -13.81 -12.68
CA ASP A 186 0.83 -14.82 -13.45
C ASP A 186 -0.09 -15.66 -12.54
N THR A 187 0.38 -16.04 -11.35
CA THR A 187 -0.41 -16.74 -10.34
C THR A 187 -1.63 -15.96 -9.85
N VAL A 188 -1.56 -14.62 -9.86
CA VAL A 188 -2.69 -13.74 -9.51
C VAL A 188 -3.67 -13.65 -10.66
N GLU A 189 -3.21 -13.56 -11.92
CA GLU A 189 -4.08 -13.61 -13.10
C GLU A 189 -4.88 -14.93 -13.13
N GLU A 190 -4.19 -16.06 -12.97
CA GLU A 190 -4.83 -17.38 -12.88
C GLU A 190 -5.87 -17.45 -11.75
N TYR A 191 -5.55 -16.89 -10.57
CA TYR A 191 -6.45 -16.85 -9.43
C TYR A 191 -7.71 -15.99 -9.72
N ILE A 192 -7.55 -14.82 -10.33
CA ILE A 192 -8.65 -13.94 -10.73
C ILE A 192 -9.59 -14.65 -11.70
N ILE A 193 -9.03 -15.32 -12.72
CA ILE A 193 -9.80 -16.05 -13.75
C ILE A 193 -10.56 -17.23 -13.12
N SER A 194 -9.85 -18.07 -12.34
CA SER A 194 -10.42 -19.27 -11.73
C SER A 194 -11.54 -18.98 -10.73
N ASN A 195 -11.49 -17.83 -10.06
CA ASN A 195 -12.52 -17.42 -9.09
C ASN A 195 -13.57 -16.46 -9.69
N GLY A 196 -13.49 -16.16 -10.99
CA GLY A 196 -14.45 -15.29 -11.68
C GLY A 196 -14.49 -13.86 -11.12
N LEU A 197 -13.37 -13.36 -10.59
CA LEU A 197 -13.33 -12.03 -9.95
C LEU A 197 -13.43 -10.93 -11.00
N TYR A 198 -14.09 -9.82 -10.62
CA TYR A 198 -14.18 -8.58 -11.42
C TYR A 198 -14.90 -8.73 -12.78
N LYS A 199 -15.77 -9.73 -12.94
CA LYS A 199 -16.52 -9.93 -14.20
C LYS A 199 -17.81 -9.11 -14.32
N ASP A 200 -18.31 -8.59 -13.16
CA ASP A 200 -19.58 -7.82 -13.08
C ASP A 200 -19.34 -6.30 -13.05
#